data_ae2e6dc75a8e5338e0b933d36d487086
#
_entry.id   ae2e6dc75a8e5338e0b933d36d487086
#
_cell.length_a   1.000
_cell.length_b   1.000
_cell.length_c   1.000
_cell.angle_alpha   90.00
_cell.angle_beta   90.00
_cell.angle_gamma   90.00
#
_symmetry.space_group_name_H-M   'P 1'
#
loop_
_entity.id
_entity.type
_entity.pdbx_description
1 polymer ?
#
loop_
_entity_poly.entity_id
_entity_poly.type
_entity_poly.pdbx_seq_one_letter_code
_entity_poly.pdbx_strand_id
1 'polypeptide(L)'
;GADLYESYCGSILATAALGAAAFVSSGSVELQYKAVVAPMLIAAVGIILSIIGIFAVRTNENATIKQLLKALAIGTNLSSVLIAISTFGILYVLGMENWFWIGCSVIVGLLVGIVIGQATEYYTSQSYKPTRLVSESGLTGPATVIISGLGLGMLSTAIPVLAVVVGIICSFLFASGFDFTNVGMELYGIGIAAVGMLSTLG
;
A
#
# COMPACT_ATOMS: atom_id res chain seq x y z
N GLY A 1 -8.52 7.51 -11.44
CA GLY A 1 -8.75 6.08 -11.75
C GLY A 1 -7.67 5.49 -12.63
N ALA A 2 -7.44 6.05 -13.83
CA ALA A 2 -6.49 5.50 -14.81
C ALA A 2 -5.05 5.41 -14.27
N ASP A 3 -4.56 6.43 -13.60
CA ASP A 3 -3.22 6.50 -13.01
C ASP A 3 -3.02 5.44 -11.91
N LEU A 4 -4.01 5.24 -11.03
CA LEU A 4 -3.96 4.20 -10.01
C LEU A 4 -3.96 2.80 -10.63
N TYR A 5 -4.74 2.58 -11.68
CA TYR A 5 -4.77 1.31 -12.39
C TYR A 5 -3.42 1.01 -13.07
N GLU A 6 -2.81 2.01 -13.72
CA GLU A 6 -1.49 1.87 -14.36
C GLU A 6 -0.42 1.51 -13.32
N SER A 7 -0.37 2.24 -12.22
CA SER A 7 0.59 2.00 -11.13
C SER A 7 0.40 0.62 -10.50
N TYR A 8 -0.84 0.17 -10.35
CA TYR A 8 -1.14 -1.15 -9.81
C TYR A 8 -0.72 -2.27 -10.76
N CYS A 9 -1.05 -2.17 -12.04
CA CYS A 9 -0.60 -3.11 -13.07
C CYS A 9 0.94 -3.15 -13.18
N GLY A 10 1.58 -1.99 -13.14
CA GLY A 10 3.05 -1.88 -13.15
C GLY A 10 3.69 -2.59 -11.96
N SER A 11 3.12 -2.43 -10.77
CA SER A 11 3.60 -3.11 -9.54
C SER A 11 3.43 -4.62 -9.61
N ILE A 12 2.30 -5.11 -10.11
CA ILE A 12 2.06 -6.55 -10.31
C ILE A 12 3.08 -7.13 -11.29
N LEU A 13 3.29 -6.46 -12.43
CA LEU A 13 4.23 -6.90 -13.46
C LEU A 13 5.67 -6.92 -12.96
N ALA A 14 6.09 -5.85 -12.27
CA ALA A 14 7.42 -5.77 -11.68
C ALA A 14 7.65 -6.86 -10.63
N THR A 15 6.65 -7.11 -9.76
CA THR A 15 6.73 -8.16 -8.74
C THR A 15 6.77 -9.55 -9.35
N ALA A 16 5.99 -9.80 -10.41
CA ALA A 16 6.04 -11.05 -11.15
C ALA A 16 7.42 -11.30 -11.78
N ALA A 17 8.04 -10.27 -12.36
CA ALA A 17 9.40 -10.33 -12.91
C ALA A 17 10.44 -10.62 -11.81
N LEU A 18 10.33 -9.95 -10.65
CA LEU A 18 11.18 -10.22 -9.49
C LEU A 18 11.00 -11.66 -8.99
N GLY A 19 9.75 -12.15 -8.94
CA GLY A 19 9.45 -13.53 -8.56
C GLY A 19 10.07 -14.54 -9.51
N ALA A 20 9.99 -14.32 -10.82
CA ALA A 20 10.65 -15.16 -11.81
C ALA A 20 12.17 -15.19 -11.59
N ALA A 21 12.78 -14.01 -11.35
CA ALA A 21 14.22 -13.89 -11.14
C ALA A 21 14.70 -14.51 -9.82
N ALA A 22 13.95 -14.31 -8.73
CA ALA A 22 14.30 -14.79 -7.40
C ALA A 22 14.45 -16.32 -7.31
N PHE A 23 13.66 -17.06 -8.09
CA PHE A 23 13.63 -18.52 -8.06
C PHE A 23 14.36 -19.18 -9.22
N VAL A 24 15.08 -18.42 -10.06
CA VAL A 24 15.93 -19.01 -11.13
C VAL A 24 16.99 -19.95 -10.55
N SER A 25 17.62 -19.54 -9.45
CA SER A 25 18.68 -20.33 -8.79
C SER A 25 18.17 -21.60 -8.12
N SER A 26 16.87 -21.71 -7.81
CA SER A 26 16.29 -22.90 -7.22
C SER A 26 16.16 -24.08 -8.20
N GLY A 27 16.29 -23.82 -9.51
CA GLY A 27 16.14 -24.83 -10.58
C GLY A 27 14.71 -25.39 -10.71
N SER A 28 13.75 -24.91 -9.91
CA SER A 28 12.35 -25.37 -9.91
C SER A 28 11.47 -24.42 -10.71
N VAL A 29 11.07 -24.86 -11.91
CA VAL A 29 10.12 -24.12 -12.76
C VAL A 29 8.78 -23.94 -12.03
N GLU A 30 8.38 -24.88 -11.19
CA GLU A 30 7.16 -24.83 -10.43
C GLU A 30 7.16 -23.67 -9.41
N LEU A 31 8.27 -23.48 -8.69
CA LEU A 31 8.42 -22.37 -7.74
C LEU A 31 8.44 -21.02 -8.44
N GLN A 32 9.11 -20.92 -9.59
CA GLN A 32 9.10 -19.71 -10.42
C GLN A 32 7.67 -19.35 -10.86
N TYR A 33 6.93 -20.35 -11.36
CA TYR A 33 5.54 -20.14 -11.77
C TYR A 33 4.66 -19.67 -10.62
N LYS A 34 4.77 -20.29 -9.45
CA LYS A 34 4.04 -19.88 -8.23
C LYS A 34 4.37 -18.44 -7.83
N ALA A 35 5.64 -18.05 -7.87
CA ALA A 35 6.08 -16.71 -7.52
C ALA A 35 5.59 -15.63 -8.52
N VAL A 36 5.47 -15.98 -9.80
CA VAL A 36 4.89 -15.08 -10.82
C VAL A 36 3.39 -14.94 -10.64
N VAL A 37 2.68 -16.02 -10.32
CA VAL A 37 1.23 -16.04 -10.19
C VAL A 37 0.75 -15.43 -8.85
N ALA A 38 1.53 -15.53 -7.78
CA ALA A 38 1.14 -15.06 -6.46
C ALA A 38 0.72 -13.57 -6.42
N PRO A 39 1.48 -12.60 -6.97
CA PRO A 39 1.05 -11.20 -6.97
C PRO A 39 -0.23 -10.97 -7.78
N MET A 40 -0.43 -11.74 -8.86
CA MET A 40 -1.66 -11.66 -9.66
C MET A 40 -2.88 -12.14 -8.86
N LEU A 41 -2.75 -13.25 -8.14
CA LEU A 41 -3.83 -13.77 -7.29
C LEU A 41 -4.14 -12.85 -6.12
N ILE A 42 -3.11 -12.32 -5.47
CA ILE A 42 -3.29 -11.34 -4.36
C ILE A 42 -4.01 -10.10 -4.89
N ALA A 43 -3.63 -9.60 -6.06
CA ALA A 43 -4.28 -8.47 -6.69
C ALA A 43 -5.73 -8.77 -7.07
N ALA A 44 -6.01 -9.90 -7.70
CA ALA A 44 -7.35 -10.28 -8.11
C ALA A 44 -8.31 -10.43 -6.91
N VAL A 45 -7.86 -11.11 -5.86
CA VAL A 45 -8.64 -11.25 -4.62
C VAL A 45 -8.74 -9.90 -3.91
N GLY A 46 -7.69 -9.09 -3.90
CA GLY A 46 -7.68 -7.74 -3.34
C GLY A 46 -8.77 -6.86 -3.94
N ILE A 47 -8.94 -6.86 -5.27
CA ILE A 47 -9.99 -6.12 -5.95
C ILE A 47 -11.39 -6.58 -5.48
N ILE A 48 -11.63 -7.89 -5.40
CA ILE A 48 -12.92 -8.43 -4.93
C ILE A 48 -13.18 -7.99 -3.49
N LEU A 49 -12.19 -8.05 -2.62
CA LEU A 49 -12.31 -7.66 -1.21
C LEU A 49 -12.46 -6.15 -1.03
N SER A 50 -11.84 -5.35 -1.90
CA SER A 50 -12.04 -3.90 -1.95
C SER A 50 -13.49 -3.56 -2.34
N ILE A 51 -14.07 -4.27 -3.31
CA ILE A 51 -15.49 -4.12 -3.67
C ILE A 51 -16.40 -4.45 -2.46
N ILE A 52 -16.08 -5.50 -1.72
CA ILE A 52 -16.81 -5.82 -0.47
C ILE A 52 -16.66 -4.69 0.55
N GLY A 53 -15.47 -4.10 0.68
CA GLY A 53 -15.21 -2.95 1.54
C GLY A 53 -16.07 -1.73 1.20
N ILE A 54 -16.36 -1.50 -0.08
CA ILE A 54 -17.24 -0.40 -0.52
C ILE A 54 -18.65 -0.53 0.10
N PHE A 55 -19.19 -1.73 0.22
CA PHE A 55 -20.52 -1.94 0.83
C PHE A 55 -20.55 -1.63 2.34
N ALA A 56 -19.38 -1.57 2.99
CA ALA A 56 -19.28 -1.16 4.38
C ALA A 56 -19.29 0.36 4.56
N VAL A 57 -19.04 1.12 3.48
CA VAL A 57 -19.06 2.59 3.50
C VAL A 57 -20.51 3.07 3.50
N ARG A 58 -20.96 3.57 4.64
CA ARG A 58 -22.32 4.12 4.79
C ARG A 58 -22.24 5.52 5.38
N THR A 59 -22.96 6.46 4.77
CA THR A 59 -23.04 7.85 5.22
C THR A 59 -24.48 8.36 5.07
N ASN A 60 -24.81 9.43 5.81
CA ASN A 60 -26.08 10.14 5.67
C ASN A 60 -25.94 11.26 4.63
N GLU A 61 -27.08 11.67 4.02
CA GLU A 61 -27.09 12.72 2.98
C GLU A 61 -26.52 14.07 3.45
N ASN A 62 -26.61 14.37 4.75
CA ASN A 62 -26.09 15.61 5.36
C ASN A 62 -24.74 15.39 6.08
N ALA A 63 -23.95 14.39 5.67
CA ALA A 63 -22.68 14.09 6.33
C ALA A 63 -21.65 15.21 6.13
N THR A 64 -20.95 15.57 7.19
CA THR A 64 -19.80 16.48 7.13
C THR A 64 -18.61 15.78 6.46
N ILE A 65 -17.66 16.57 5.87
CA ILE A 65 -16.45 16.03 5.24
C ILE A 65 -15.71 15.09 6.18
N LYS A 66 -15.64 15.42 7.48
CA LYS A 66 -14.99 14.56 8.48
C LYS A 66 -15.69 13.21 8.65
N GLN A 67 -17.02 13.18 8.56
CA GLN A 67 -17.79 11.93 8.62
C GLN A 67 -17.60 11.10 7.35
N LEU A 68 -17.53 11.74 6.18
CA LEU A 68 -17.24 11.08 4.91
C LEU A 68 -15.85 10.41 4.92
N LEU A 69 -14.82 11.14 5.35
CA LEU A 69 -13.46 10.60 5.47
C LEU A 69 -13.39 9.42 6.44
N LYS A 70 -14.11 9.53 7.58
CA LYS A 70 -14.18 8.42 8.55
C LYS A 70 -14.88 7.19 7.98
N ALA A 71 -15.95 7.36 7.20
CA ALA A 71 -16.65 6.26 6.56
C ALA A 71 -15.75 5.57 5.50
N LEU A 72 -15.01 6.35 4.70
CA LEU A 72 -14.02 5.82 3.76
C LEU A 72 -12.92 5.04 4.49
N ALA A 73 -12.39 5.59 5.60
CA ALA A 73 -11.38 4.91 6.40
C ALA A 73 -11.87 3.56 6.95
N ILE A 74 -13.15 3.43 7.32
CA ILE A 74 -13.73 2.16 7.75
C ILE A 74 -13.72 1.14 6.61
N GLY A 75 -14.12 1.55 5.40
CA GLY A 75 -14.11 0.68 4.22
C GLY A 75 -12.71 0.20 3.85
N THR A 76 -11.74 1.12 3.79
CA THR A 76 -10.35 0.78 3.47
C THR A 76 -9.68 -0.09 4.54
N ASN A 77 -9.92 0.17 5.82
CA ASN A 77 -9.39 -0.66 6.91
C ASN A 77 -10.00 -2.06 6.89
N LEU A 78 -11.30 -2.19 6.63
CA LEU A 78 -11.95 -3.49 6.49
C LEU A 78 -11.35 -4.27 5.32
N SER A 79 -11.21 -3.64 4.16
CA SER A 79 -10.56 -4.25 2.98
C SER A 79 -9.13 -4.69 3.32
N SER A 80 -8.33 -3.86 4.00
CA SER A 80 -6.96 -4.18 4.38
C SER A 80 -6.88 -5.43 5.26
N VAL A 81 -7.77 -5.56 6.24
CA VAL A 81 -7.82 -6.75 7.11
C VAL A 81 -8.20 -8.00 6.32
N LEU A 82 -9.21 -7.90 5.45
CA LEU A 82 -9.64 -9.02 4.61
C LEU A 82 -8.53 -9.45 3.64
N ILE A 83 -7.83 -8.50 3.03
CA ILE A 83 -6.70 -8.76 2.13
C ILE A 83 -5.55 -9.42 2.89
N ALA A 84 -5.22 -8.95 4.10
CA ALA A 84 -4.19 -9.57 4.93
C ALA A 84 -4.50 -11.05 5.18
N ILE A 85 -5.72 -11.38 5.63
CA ILE A 85 -6.14 -12.75 5.89
C ILE A 85 -6.11 -13.59 4.60
N SER A 86 -6.66 -13.07 3.51
CA SER A 86 -6.70 -13.77 2.21
C SER A 86 -5.33 -14.05 1.65
N THR A 87 -4.37 -13.14 1.84
CA THR A 87 -2.98 -13.30 1.38
C THR A 87 -2.34 -14.52 2.00
N PHE A 88 -2.47 -14.72 3.32
CA PHE A 88 -1.96 -15.93 3.96
C PHE A 88 -2.62 -17.20 3.40
N GLY A 89 -3.93 -17.17 3.15
CA GLY A 89 -4.64 -18.28 2.53
C GLY A 89 -4.12 -18.60 1.12
N ILE A 90 -3.93 -17.57 0.28
CA ILE A 90 -3.42 -17.73 -1.08
C ILE A 90 -2.02 -18.32 -1.08
N LEU A 91 -1.11 -17.75 -0.28
CA LEU A 91 0.28 -18.20 -0.21
C LEU A 91 0.41 -19.63 0.34
N TYR A 92 -0.44 -19.99 1.31
CA TYR A 92 -0.51 -21.34 1.85
C TYR A 92 -0.99 -22.35 0.79
N VAL A 93 -2.07 -22.04 0.06
CA VAL A 93 -2.61 -22.91 -1.00
C VAL A 93 -1.64 -23.06 -2.18
N LEU A 94 -0.89 -22.01 -2.52
CA LEU A 94 0.16 -22.08 -3.52
C LEU A 94 1.33 -22.97 -3.08
N GLY A 95 1.45 -23.27 -1.79
CA GLY A 95 2.55 -24.07 -1.25
C GLY A 95 3.91 -23.43 -1.47
N MET A 96 4.00 -22.11 -1.30
CA MET A 96 5.27 -21.40 -1.39
C MET A 96 6.13 -21.68 -0.16
N GLU A 97 7.43 -21.92 -0.40
CA GLU A 97 8.41 -21.88 0.69
C GLU A 97 8.39 -20.49 1.32
N ASN A 98 8.46 -20.40 2.64
CA ASN A 98 8.40 -19.13 3.38
C ASN A 98 7.08 -18.33 3.23
N TRP A 99 5.96 -19.01 2.91
CA TRP A 99 4.65 -18.37 2.74
C TRP A 99 4.28 -17.41 3.87
N PHE A 100 4.65 -17.76 5.11
CA PHE A 100 4.38 -16.94 6.29
C PHE A 100 5.15 -15.61 6.26
N TRP A 101 6.46 -15.66 5.95
CA TRP A 101 7.30 -14.47 5.88
C TRP A 101 6.94 -13.55 4.71
N ILE A 102 6.60 -14.12 3.57
CA ILE A 102 6.08 -13.37 2.42
C ILE A 102 4.75 -12.70 2.79
N GLY A 103 3.87 -13.40 3.51
CA GLY A 103 2.63 -12.82 4.04
C GLY A 103 2.89 -11.65 4.99
N CYS A 104 3.90 -11.74 5.85
CA CYS A 104 4.32 -10.62 6.70
C CYS A 104 4.77 -9.40 5.90
N SER A 105 5.48 -9.60 4.78
CA SER A 105 5.87 -8.50 3.88
C SER A 105 4.64 -7.79 3.29
N VAL A 106 3.58 -8.52 2.93
CA VAL A 106 2.31 -7.92 2.48
C VAL A 106 1.66 -7.08 3.57
N ILE A 107 1.65 -7.57 4.83
CA ILE A 107 1.14 -6.79 5.96
C ILE A 107 1.91 -5.49 6.13
N VAL A 108 3.24 -5.53 6.01
CA VAL A 108 4.06 -4.30 6.05
C VAL A 108 3.61 -3.33 4.97
N GLY A 109 3.40 -3.80 3.73
CA GLY A 109 2.89 -2.97 2.64
C GLY A 109 1.54 -2.33 2.96
N LEU A 110 0.58 -3.10 3.49
CA LEU A 110 -0.74 -2.60 3.92
C LEU A 110 -0.61 -1.52 5.01
N LEU A 111 0.24 -1.73 6.00
CA LEU A 111 0.49 -0.75 7.07
C LEU A 111 1.11 0.54 6.52
N VAL A 112 2.08 0.44 5.63
CA VAL A 112 2.66 1.60 4.93
C VAL A 112 1.59 2.37 4.17
N GLY A 113 0.71 1.68 3.43
CA GLY A 113 -0.40 2.30 2.73
C GLY A 113 -1.35 3.07 3.67
N ILE A 114 -1.70 2.50 4.81
CA ILE A 114 -2.54 3.15 5.83
C ILE A 114 -1.84 4.40 6.38
N VAL A 115 -0.56 4.32 6.72
CA VAL A 115 0.22 5.47 7.24
C VAL A 115 0.30 6.59 6.20
N ILE A 116 0.57 6.26 4.94
CA ILE A 116 0.61 7.25 3.84
C ILE A 116 -0.77 7.90 3.67
N GLY A 117 -1.85 7.11 3.65
CA GLY A 117 -3.21 7.62 3.53
C GLY A 117 -3.57 8.59 4.66
N GLN A 118 -3.29 8.25 5.91
CA GLN A 118 -3.53 9.09 7.06
C GLN A 118 -2.68 10.37 7.05
N ALA A 119 -1.40 10.27 6.68
CA ALA A 119 -0.53 11.42 6.54
C ALA A 119 -1.02 12.36 5.45
N THR A 120 -1.42 11.83 4.30
CA THR A 120 -1.98 12.62 3.20
C THR A 120 -3.26 13.32 3.64
N GLU A 121 -4.18 12.62 4.30
CA GLU A 121 -5.40 13.22 4.85
C GLU A 121 -5.10 14.37 5.81
N TYR A 122 -4.14 14.18 6.72
CA TYR A 122 -3.75 15.19 7.70
C TYR A 122 -3.24 16.49 7.04
N TYR A 123 -2.44 16.37 5.98
CA TYR A 123 -1.83 17.53 5.33
C TYR A 123 -2.72 18.16 4.25
N THR A 124 -3.70 17.45 3.69
CA THR A 124 -4.53 17.94 2.57
C THR A 124 -5.96 18.30 2.97
N SER A 125 -6.50 17.73 4.03
CA SER A 125 -7.88 17.96 4.43
C SER A 125 -8.04 19.29 5.16
N GLN A 126 -9.08 20.04 4.80
CA GLN A 126 -9.51 21.25 5.51
C GLN A 126 -9.93 21.03 6.98
N SER A 127 -10.12 19.76 7.38
CA SER A 127 -10.48 19.43 8.77
C SER A 127 -9.31 19.60 9.72
N TYR A 128 -8.08 19.65 9.22
CA TYR A 128 -6.86 19.73 10.00
C TYR A 128 -6.16 21.09 9.91
N LYS A 129 -5.36 21.36 10.92
CA LYS A 129 -4.66 22.63 11.10
C LYS A 129 -3.73 23.04 9.94
N PRO A 130 -2.94 22.13 9.32
CA PRO A 130 -2.00 22.53 8.27
C PRO A 130 -2.65 23.25 7.11
N THR A 131 -3.73 22.70 6.57
CA THR A 131 -4.47 23.31 5.45
C THR A 131 -5.14 24.62 5.83
N ARG A 132 -5.66 24.73 7.06
CA ARG A 132 -6.26 25.97 7.56
C ARG A 132 -5.25 27.09 7.67
N LEU A 133 -4.03 26.82 8.12
CA LEU A 133 -2.95 27.82 8.19
C LEU A 133 -2.61 28.40 6.81
N VAL A 134 -2.60 27.56 5.75
CA VAL A 134 -2.42 28.06 4.39
C VAL A 134 -3.59 28.95 3.97
N SER A 135 -4.82 28.59 4.29
CA SER A 135 -6.00 29.40 4.02
C SER A 135 -5.95 30.74 4.77
N GLU A 136 -5.56 30.75 6.05
CA GLU A 136 -5.42 31.96 6.88
C GLU A 136 -4.32 32.89 6.35
N SER A 137 -3.26 32.36 5.74
CA SER A 137 -2.20 33.16 5.13
C SER A 137 -2.71 34.00 3.93
N GLY A 138 -3.88 33.63 3.38
CA GLY A 138 -4.56 34.41 2.33
C GLY A 138 -4.99 35.81 2.76
N LEU A 139 -5.19 36.03 4.06
CA LEU A 139 -5.53 37.36 4.60
C LEU A 139 -4.39 38.37 4.41
N THR A 140 -3.15 37.92 4.27
CA THR A 140 -1.97 38.76 4.11
C THR A 140 -1.57 38.97 2.64
N GLY A 141 -2.12 38.16 1.71
CA GLY A 141 -1.93 38.33 0.28
C GLY A 141 -1.58 37.05 -0.48
N PRO A 142 -1.59 37.08 -1.82
CA PRO A 142 -1.35 35.89 -2.66
C PRO A 142 0.04 35.31 -2.50
N ALA A 143 1.06 36.14 -2.30
CA ALA A 143 2.46 35.70 -2.17
C ALA A 143 2.63 34.80 -0.93
N THR A 144 2.01 35.15 0.20
CA THR A 144 2.06 34.37 1.43
C THR A 144 1.35 33.02 1.31
N VAL A 145 0.26 32.96 0.57
CA VAL A 145 -0.43 31.68 0.27
C VAL A 145 0.46 30.76 -0.54
N ILE A 146 1.13 31.28 -1.57
CA ILE A 146 2.03 30.48 -2.40
C ILE A 146 3.19 29.93 -1.57
N ILE A 147 3.86 30.78 -0.78
CA ILE A 147 4.98 30.36 0.07
C ILE A 147 4.53 29.34 1.10
N SER A 148 3.43 29.60 1.79
CA SER A 148 2.88 28.68 2.80
C SER A 148 2.45 27.34 2.20
N GLY A 149 1.81 27.37 1.00
CA GLY A 149 1.40 26.18 0.28
C GLY A 149 2.58 25.33 -0.19
N LEU A 150 3.63 25.95 -0.76
CA LEU A 150 4.86 25.26 -1.14
C LEU A 150 5.55 24.65 0.08
N GLY A 151 5.67 25.40 1.19
CA GLY A 151 6.27 24.90 2.42
C GLY A 151 5.50 23.70 3.00
N LEU A 152 4.16 23.78 3.02
CA LEU A 152 3.33 22.67 3.45
C LEU A 152 3.45 21.46 2.52
N GLY A 153 3.47 21.68 1.20
CA GLY A 153 3.65 20.63 0.20
C GLY A 153 4.96 19.87 0.41
N MET A 154 6.07 20.58 0.61
CA MET A 154 7.37 19.96 0.91
C MET A 154 7.36 19.20 2.24
N LEU A 155 6.73 19.74 3.29
CA LEU A 155 6.65 19.07 4.59
C LEU A 155 5.78 17.82 4.53
N SER A 156 4.72 17.81 3.72
CA SER A 156 3.78 16.69 3.60
C SER A 156 4.41 15.42 3.02
N THR A 157 5.52 15.55 2.28
CA THR A 157 6.22 14.38 1.70
C THR A 157 7.08 13.63 2.71
N ALA A 158 7.43 14.24 3.84
CA ALA A 158 8.36 13.65 4.80
C ALA A 158 7.85 12.34 5.40
N ILE A 159 6.60 12.29 5.87
CA ILE A 159 6.02 11.08 6.48
C ILE A 159 5.84 9.96 5.44
N PRO A 160 5.27 10.18 4.25
CA PRO A 160 5.22 9.16 3.20
C PRO A 160 6.57 8.59 2.82
N VAL A 161 7.58 9.43 2.61
CA VAL A 161 8.93 8.97 2.26
C VAL A 161 9.53 8.10 3.35
N LEU A 162 9.46 8.53 4.61
CA LEU A 162 9.95 7.73 5.75
C LEU A 162 9.19 6.41 5.89
N ALA A 163 7.86 6.41 5.70
CA ALA A 163 7.05 5.21 5.75
C ALA A 163 7.46 4.20 4.66
N VAL A 164 7.72 4.67 3.43
CA VAL A 164 8.20 3.82 2.34
C VAL A 164 9.59 3.25 2.66
N VAL A 165 10.52 4.06 3.15
CA VAL A 165 11.87 3.60 3.52
C VAL A 165 11.80 2.50 4.58
N VAL A 166 11.04 2.73 5.65
CA VAL A 166 10.84 1.72 6.72
C VAL A 166 10.15 0.48 6.14
N GLY A 167 9.14 0.66 5.29
CA GLY A 167 8.44 -0.44 4.63
C GLY A 167 9.36 -1.30 3.76
N ILE A 168 10.23 -0.70 2.97
CA ILE A 168 11.24 -1.41 2.16
C ILE A 168 12.15 -2.24 3.07
N ILE A 169 12.72 -1.62 4.10
CA ILE A 169 13.63 -2.31 5.02
C ILE A 169 12.93 -3.48 5.72
N CYS A 170 11.74 -3.28 6.27
CA CYS A 170 10.99 -4.32 6.94
C CYS A 170 10.59 -5.47 5.98
N SER A 171 10.11 -5.15 4.78
CA SER A 171 9.73 -6.16 3.78
C SER A 171 10.92 -6.98 3.30
N PHE A 172 12.07 -6.33 3.13
CA PHE A 172 13.32 -6.97 2.80
C PHE A 172 13.74 -7.99 3.88
N LEU A 173 13.73 -7.57 5.14
CA LEU A 173 14.09 -8.42 6.28
C LEU A 173 13.13 -9.59 6.48
N PHE A 174 11.83 -9.36 6.32
CA PHE A 174 10.83 -10.41 6.54
C PHE A 174 10.80 -11.43 5.40
N ALA A 175 10.96 -11.03 4.14
CA ALA A 175 10.85 -11.95 3.01
C ALA A 175 11.84 -13.11 3.06
N SER A 176 13.05 -12.88 3.55
CA SER A 176 14.08 -13.91 3.75
C SER A 176 14.00 -14.65 5.06
N GLY A 177 13.09 -14.25 5.98
CA GLY A 177 13.05 -14.80 7.33
C GLY A 177 14.33 -14.52 8.11
N PHE A 178 14.99 -13.38 7.84
CA PHE A 178 16.27 -12.95 8.39
C PHE A 178 17.49 -13.78 7.92
N ASP A 179 17.34 -14.53 6.83
CA ASP A 179 18.45 -15.23 6.18
C ASP A 179 18.89 -14.47 4.93
N PHE A 180 20.02 -13.79 5.01
CA PHE A 180 20.54 -12.88 3.96
C PHE A 180 21.28 -13.60 2.83
N THR A 181 21.07 -14.87 2.61
CA THR A 181 21.74 -15.64 1.58
C THR A 181 21.09 -15.51 0.20
N ASN A 182 19.83 -15.09 0.13
CA ASN A 182 19.06 -15.03 -1.13
C ASN A 182 18.45 -13.64 -1.38
N VAL A 183 19.26 -12.72 -1.90
CA VAL A 183 18.86 -11.35 -2.24
C VAL A 183 17.64 -11.29 -3.19
N GLY A 184 17.47 -12.29 -4.04
CA GLY A 184 16.31 -12.37 -4.94
C GLY A 184 15.00 -12.48 -4.20
N MET A 185 14.95 -13.30 -3.15
CA MET A 185 13.76 -13.47 -2.31
C MET A 185 13.41 -12.19 -1.54
N GLU A 186 14.42 -11.50 -1.06
CA GLU A 186 14.28 -10.24 -0.33
C GLU A 186 13.71 -9.14 -1.24
N LEU A 187 14.22 -9.02 -2.47
CA LEU A 187 13.69 -8.09 -3.47
C LEU A 187 12.25 -8.45 -3.88
N TYR A 188 11.94 -9.74 -4.00
CA TYR A 188 10.58 -10.20 -4.23
C TYR A 188 9.63 -9.77 -3.10
N GLY A 189 10.08 -9.84 -1.83
CA GLY A 189 9.33 -9.38 -0.68
C GLY A 189 8.97 -7.89 -0.73
N ILE A 190 9.88 -7.04 -1.21
CA ILE A 190 9.59 -5.62 -1.43
C ILE A 190 8.50 -5.46 -2.50
N GLY A 191 8.63 -6.18 -3.62
CA GLY A 191 7.64 -6.14 -4.69
C GLY A 191 6.25 -6.57 -4.23
N ILE A 192 6.15 -7.68 -3.49
CA ILE A 192 4.87 -8.19 -3.01
C ILE A 192 4.24 -7.30 -1.94
N ALA A 193 5.06 -6.61 -1.14
CA ALA A 193 4.59 -5.58 -0.22
C ALA A 193 3.98 -4.38 -0.97
N ALA A 194 4.59 -3.96 -2.09
CA ALA A 194 4.05 -2.90 -2.94
C ALA A 194 2.69 -3.29 -3.55
N VAL A 195 2.53 -4.55 -4.00
CA VAL A 195 1.23 -5.07 -4.46
C VAL A 195 0.20 -5.06 -3.32
N GLY A 196 0.60 -5.46 -2.11
CA GLY A 196 -0.24 -5.38 -0.91
C GLY A 196 -0.69 -3.96 -0.60
N MET A 197 0.23 -2.99 -0.63
CA MET A 197 -0.06 -1.58 -0.39
C MET A 197 -1.12 -1.03 -1.37
N LEU A 198 -0.99 -1.38 -2.66
CA LEU A 198 -1.89 -0.89 -3.71
C LEU A 198 -3.21 -1.67 -3.79
N SER A 199 -3.30 -2.87 -3.23
CA SER A 199 -4.50 -3.71 -3.30
C SER A 199 -5.72 -3.11 -2.59
N THR A 200 -5.52 -2.17 -1.67
CA THR A 200 -6.59 -1.41 -1.00
C THR A 200 -7.07 -0.20 -1.79
N LEU A 201 -6.37 0.17 -2.86
CA LEU A 201 -6.65 1.34 -3.71
C LEU A 201 -7.32 0.93 -5.03
N GLY A 202 -7.41 -0.37 -5.30
CA GLY A 202 -7.98 -0.94 -6.52
C GLY A 202 -9.48 -0.92 -6.61
#